data_118aa758ee4c97a4a83b03f325dfd8b7
#
_entry.id   118aa758ee4c97a4a83b03f325dfd8b7
#
_cell.length_a   1.000
_cell.length_b   1.000
_cell.length_c   1.000
_cell.angle_alpha   90.00
_cell.angle_beta   90.00
_cell.angle_gamma   90.00
#
_symmetry.space_group_name_H-M   'P 1'
#
loop_
_entity.id
_entity.type
_entity.pdbx_description
1 polymer ?
#
loop_
_entity_poly.entity_id
_entity_poly.type
_entity_poly.pdbx_seq_one_letter_code
_entity_poly.pdbx_strand_id
1 'polypeptide(L)'
;MTTLLRAELLKLRTTRSFAALVAAALGLSLLVVVLAAALAKNATEDDVHDLFTSDFSGLFIVLLGVTGMAGEWRHRTITSTVLAAPDRVKLLAAKVASYAIAGAVLSFVVTVALMVAGTIVLAARDQPTLGVVDLADILWRNLATAAYFGALGVCVGALVRNQVIGIVGLLVFGLAVEPALFALTDNVAKFLPVSGAPNAVTQTSFGDNAHLSPGAALAVMLGWIGLGFVASGVTLERRDLV
;
A
#
# COMPACT_ATOMS: atom_id res chain seq x y z
N MET A 1 23.87 -5.40 2.19
CA MET A 1 22.46 -5.23 1.79
C MET A 1 21.56 -6.33 2.34
N THR A 2 21.86 -7.60 2.11
CA THR A 2 21.05 -8.74 2.59
C THR A 2 20.89 -8.81 4.11
N THR A 3 21.93 -8.49 4.88
CA THR A 3 21.90 -8.48 6.36
C THR A 3 20.96 -7.37 6.90
N LEU A 4 21.01 -6.18 6.29
CA LEU A 4 20.11 -5.06 6.65
C LEU A 4 18.65 -5.40 6.33
N LEU A 5 18.40 -5.96 5.15
CA LEU A 5 17.08 -6.40 4.74
C LEU A 5 16.49 -7.44 5.72
N ARG A 6 17.29 -8.44 6.09
CA ARG A 6 16.88 -9.47 7.06
C ARG A 6 16.58 -8.87 8.44
N ALA A 7 17.40 -7.93 8.89
CA ALA A 7 17.20 -7.25 10.16
C ALA A 7 15.90 -6.44 10.18
N GLU A 8 15.60 -5.69 9.11
CA GLU A 8 14.35 -4.93 8.99
C GLU A 8 13.12 -5.84 8.89
N LEU A 9 13.18 -6.92 8.13
CA LEU A 9 12.08 -7.90 8.05
C LEU A 9 11.85 -8.62 9.40
N LEU A 10 12.92 -8.95 10.13
CA LEU A 10 12.81 -9.53 11.47
C LEU A 10 12.15 -8.54 12.45
N LYS A 11 12.57 -7.28 12.41
CA LYS A 11 12.00 -6.19 13.20
C LYS A 11 10.50 -6.03 12.96
N LEU A 12 10.08 -6.05 11.68
CA LEU A 12 8.65 -6.03 11.30
C LEU A 12 7.90 -7.20 11.93
N ARG A 13 8.38 -8.42 11.73
CA ARG A 13 7.71 -9.64 12.21
C ARG A 13 7.58 -9.71 13.74
N THR A 14 8.50 -9.11 14.47
CA THR A 14 8.50 -9.15 15.96
C THR A 14 7.75 -7.99 16.61
N THR A 15 7.29 -7.02 15.82
CA THR A 15 6.62 -5.83 16.36
C THR A 15 5.12 -6.10 16.57
N ARG A 16 4.60 -5.83 17.78
CA ARG A 16 3.17 -5.98 18.11
C ARG A 16 2.26 -5.16 17.19
N SER A 17 2.69 -3.96 16.78
CA SER A 17 1.96 -3.09 15.86
C SER A 17 1.80 -3.74 14.49
N PHE A 18 2.79 -4.50 14.00
CA PHE A 18 2.69 -5.23 12.75
C PHE A 18 1.57 -6.27 12.82
N ALA A 19 1.58 -7.13 13.84
CA ALA A 19 0.56 -8.16 14.02
C ALA A 19 -0.85 -7.56 14.13
N ALA A 20 -1.01 -6.45 14.88
CA ALA A 20 -2.28 -5.76 15.01
C ALA A 20 -2.79 -5.18 13.69
N LEU A 21 -1.92 -4.54 12.89
CA LEU A 21 -2.29 -3.96 11.61
C LEU A 21 -2.58 -5.04 10.56
N VAL A 22 -1.83 -6.15 10.57
CA VAL A 22 -2.14 -7.33 9.72
C VAL A 22 -3.51 -7.91 10.05
N ALA A 23 -3.80 -8.11 11.34
CA ALA A 23 -5.10 -8.61 11.78
C ALA A 23 -6.24 -7.63 11.42
N ALA A 24 -6.01 -6.33 11.57
CA ALA A 24 -6.97 -5.30 11.20
C ALA A 24 -7.21 -5.26 9.67
N ALA A 25 -6.13 -5.34 8.87
CA ALA A 25 -6.24 -5.42 7.41
C ALA A 25 -7.07 -6.62 6.97
N LEU A 26 -6.73 -7.81 7.47
CA LEU A 26 -7.42 -9.04 7.13
C LEU A 26 -8.88 -9.00 7.61
N GLY A 27 -9.12 -8.58 8.85
CA GLY A 27 -10.46 -8.53 9.43
C GLY A 27 -11.38 -7.54 8.72
N LEU A 28 -10.87 -6.32 8.42
CA LEU A 28 -11.65 -5.30 7.71
C LEU A 28 -11.93 -5.71 6.27
N SER A 29 -10.93 -6.19 5.55
CA SER A 29 -11.10 -6.63 4.17
C SER A 29 -12.08 -7.80 4.06
N LEU A 30 -11.95 -8.83 4.91
CA LEU A 30 -12.87 -9.94 4.96
C LEU A 30 -14.30 -9.49 5.32
N LEU A 31 -14.45 -8.60 6.31
CA LEU A 31 -15.75 -8.07 6.70
C LEU A 31 -16.45 -7.40 5.51
N VAL A 32 -15.74 -6.53 4.81
CA VAL A 32 -16.30 -5.78 3.67
C VAL A 32 -16.67 -6.74 2.53
N VAL A 33 -15.76 -7.63 2.13
CA VAL A 33 -15.98 -8.55 1.01
C VAL A 33 -17.09 -9.55 1.31
N VAL A 34 -17.09 -10.17 2.49
CA VAL A 34 -18.13 -11.14 2.88
C VAL A 34 -19.49 -10.45 2.99
N LEU A 35 -19.55 -9.26 3.55
CA LEU A 35 -20.81 -8.50 3.67
C LEU A 35 -21.31 -8.06 2.30
N ALA A 36 -20.45 -7.53 1.43
CA ALA A 36 -20.83 -7.12 0.09
C ALA A 36 -21.27 -8.32 -0.76
N ALA A 37 -20.55 -9.43 -0.75
CA ALA A 37 -20.93 -10.67 -1.41
C ALA A 37 -22.27 -11.24 -0.87
N ALA A 38 -22.48 -11.14 0.45
CA ALA A 38 -23.72 -11.59 1.08
C ALA A 38 -24.94 -10.71 0.74
N LEU A 39 -24.73 -9.45 0.43
CA LEU A 39 -25.80 -8.50 0.06
C LEU A 39 -25.95 -8.36 -1.46
N ALA A 40 -25.05 -8.94 -2.25
CA ALA A 40 -25.07 -8.86 -3.70
C ALA A 40 -26.38 -9.41 -4.27
N LYS A 41 -26.98 -8.67 -5.22
CA LYS A 41 -28.15 -9.05 -5.97
C LYS A 41 -27.90 -8.73 -7.44
N ASN A 42 -27.95 -9.74 -8.31
CA ASN A 42 -27.69 -9.60 -9.75
C ASN A 42 -26.31 -8.94 -10.03
N ALA A 43 -25.28 -9.38 -9.29
CA ALA A 43 -23.92 -8.88 -9.50
C ALA A 43 -23.44 -9.22 -10.91
N THR A 44 -22.67 -8.34 -11.51
CA THR A 44 -21.95 -8.56 -12.76
C THR A 44 -20.55 -9.09 -12.47
N GLU A 45 -19.84 -9.57 -13.50
CA GLU A 45 -18.42 -9.96 -13.34
C GLU A 45 -17.55 -8.76 -12.95
N ASP A 46 -17.88 -7.55 -13.44
CA ASP A 46 -17.20 -6.31 -13.06
C ASP A 46 -17.40 -5.96 -11.59
N ASP A 47 -18.61 -6.14 -11.04
CA ASP A 47 -18.88 -5.95 -9.61
C ASP A 47 -18.05 -6.91 -8.75
N VAL A 48 -17.88 -8.15 -9.21
CA VAL A 48 -17.06 -9.15 -8.51
C VAL A 48 -15.58 -8.83 -8.62
N HIS A 49 -15.13 -8.31 -9.78
CA HIS A 49 -13.78 -7.82 -9.96
C HIS A 49 -13.47 -6.68 -8.96
N ASP A 50 -14.33 -5.66 -8.91
CA ASP A 50 -14.19 -4.52 -7.99
C ASP A 50 -14.23 -4.96 -6.52
N LEU A 51 -15.01 -5.98 -6.21
CA LEU A 51 -15.07 -6.56 -4.87
C LEU A 51 -13.71 -7.14 -4.43
N PHE A 52 -13.02 -7.89 -5.30
CA PHE A 52 -11.74 -8.50 -4.96
C PHE A 52 -10.55 -7.54 -5.08
N THR A 53 -10.70 -6.44 -5.80
CA THR A 53 -9.70 -5.35 -5.81
C THR A 53 -9.83 -4.42 -4.60
N SER A 54 -10.94 -4.48 -3.85
CA SER A 54 -11.16 -3.71 -2.61
C SER A 54 -10.34 -4.26 -1.43
N ASP A 55 -9.05 -4.51 -1.65
CA ASP A 55 -8.08 -4.97 -0.67
C ASP A 55 -7.52 -3.78 0.13
N PHE A 56 -7.80 -3.74 1.44
CA PHE A 56 -7.30 -2.70 2.33
C PHE A 56 -5.84 -2.88 2.76
N SER A 57 -5.13 -3.90 2.28
CA SER A 57 -3.73 -4.15 2.64
C SER A 57 -2.83 -2.94 2.33
N GLY A 58 -3.06 -2.25 1.22
CA GLY A 58 -2.33 -1.04 0.84
C GLY A 58 -2.43 0.08 1.88
N LEU A 59 -3.63 0.33 2.42
CA LEU A 59 -3.84 1.31 3.49
C LEU A 59 -3.04 0.95 4.74
N PHE A 60 -3.12 -0.30 5.18
CA PHE A 60 -2.44 -0.72 6.41
C PHE A 60 -0.94 -0.75 6.26
N ILE A 61 -0.41 -1.17 5.10
CA ILE A 61 1.03 -1.22 4.87
C ILE A 61 1.65 0.17 4.72
N VAL A 62 0.95 1.15 4.12
CA VAL A 62 1.46 2.52 4.04
C VAL A 62 1.55 3.15 5.44
N LEU A 63 0.55 2.92 6.30
CA LEU A 63 0.59 3.34 7.70
C LEU A 63 1.75 2.68 8.46
N LEU A 64 1.98 1.39 8.19
CA LEU A 64 3.12 0.65 8.74
C LEU A 64 4.45 1.23 8.27
N GLY A 65 4.59 1.57 6.98
CA GLY A 65 5.77 2.21 6.43
C GLY A 65 6.07 3.55 7.08
N VAL A 66 5.05 4.42 7.21
CA VAL A 66 5.18 5.71 7.90
C VAL A 66 5.57 5.50 9.35
N THR A 67 4.87 4.62 10.09
CA THR A 67 5.15 4.39 11.51
C THR A 67 6.52 3.76 11.74
N GLY A 68 6.93 2.84 10.89
CA GLY A 68 8.21 2.16 10.99
C GLY A 68 9.40 3.07 10.74
N MET A 69 9.27 4.04 9.84
CA MET A 69 10.34 5.01 9.58
C MET A 69 10.27 6.20 10.54
N ALA A 70 9.12 6.87 10.67
CA ALA A 70 8.97 8.03 11.56
C ALA A 70 9.04 7.64 13.04
N GLY A 71 8.70 6.40 13.39
CA GLY A 71 8.81 5.87 14.75
C GLY A 71 10.25 5.82 15.25
N GLU A 72 11.23 5.63 14.40
CA GLU A 72 12.65 5.66 14.81
C GLU A 72 13.10 7.03 15.28
N TRP A 73 12.53 8.10 14.72
CA TRP A 73 12.74 9.46 15.23
C TRP A 73 12.03 9.67 16.55
N ARG A 74 10.79 9.23 16.67
CA ARG A 74 9.99 9.34 17.89
C ARG A 74 10.62 8.63 19.07
N HIS A 75 11.16 7.43 18.85
CA HIS A 75 11.78 6.60 19.89
C HIS A 75 13.29 6.81 20.03
N ARG A 76 13.87 7.77 19.30
CA ARG A 76 15.31 8.09 19.30
C ARG A 76 16.21 6.89 18.95
N THR A 77 15.67 5.92 18.20
CA THR A 77 16.43 4.73 17.77
C THR A 77 17.16 4.94 16.45
N ILE A 78 16.89 6.03 15.75
CA ILE A 78 17.54 6.36 14.47
C ILE A 78 19.07 6.44 14.61
N THR A 79 19.57 7.01 15.72
CA THR A 79 21.01 7.15 15.96
C THR A 79 21.69 5.79 16.10
N SER A 80 21.12 4.86 16.88
CA SER A 80 21.66 3.51 17.02
C SER A 80 21.60 2.73 15.69
N THR A 81 20.56 2.93 14.91
CA THR A 81 20.39 2.30 13.58
C THR A 81 21.46 2.80 12.61
N VAL A 82 21.73 4.12 12.58
CA VAL A 82 22.78 4.71 11.72
C VAL A 82 24.18 4.33 12.20
N LEU A 83 24.42 4.20 13.50
CA LEU A 83 25.72 3.71 14.01
C LEU A 83 25.97 2.26 13.56
N ALA A 84 24.94 1.42 13.52
CA ALA A 84 25.06 0.04 13.03
C ALA A 84 25.17 -0.05 11.49
N ALA A 85 24.61 0.93 10.77
CA ALA A 85 24.62 1.01 9.30
C ALA A 85 24.92 2.45 8.86
N PRO A 86 26.22 2.84 8.78
CA PRO A 86 26.62 4.22 8.56
C PRO A 86 26.22 4.78 7.17
N ASP A 87 25.99 3.91 6.20
CA ASP A 87 25.50 4.32 4.88
C ASP A 87 23.96 4.53 4.94
N ARG A 88 23.57 5.78 5.10
CA ARG A 88 22.16 6.19 5.27
C ARG A 88 21.30 5.86 4.06
N VAL A 89 21.86 5.94 2.84
CA VAL A 89 21.14 5.60 1.61
C VAL A 89 20.88 4.09 1.53
N LYS A 90 21.87 3.27 1.87
CA LYS A 90 21.67 1.80 1.93
C LYS A 90 20.68 1.39 3.01
N LEU A 91 20.68 2.09 4.15
CA LEU A 91 19.67 1.87 5.20
C LEU A 91 18.27 2.20 4.70
N LEU A 92 18.08 3.36 4.07
CA LEU A 92 16.80 3.76 3.47
C LEU A 92 16.35 2.76 2.41
N ALA A 93 17.25 2.34 1.52
CA ALA A 93 16.94 1.35 0.49
C ALA A 93 16.52 0.00 1.08
N ALA A 94 17.20 -0.46 2.15
CA ALA A 94 16.83 -1.69 2.84
C ALA A 94 15.43 -1.58 3.48
N LYS A 95 15.09 -0.42 4.06
CA LYS A 95 13.75 -0.18 4.62
C LYS A 95 12.68 -0.16 3.53
N VAL A 96 12.88 0.63 2.48
CA VAL A 96 11.94 0.70 1.34
C VAL A 96 11.68 -0.70 0.77
N ALA A 97 12.74 -1.49 0.52
CA ALA A 97 12.60 -2.85 0.03
C ALA A 97 11.88 -3.77 1.03
N SER A 98 12.20 -3.66 2.33
CA SER A 98 11.56 -4.50 3.37
C SER A 98 10.06 -4.25 3.48
N TYR A 99 9.64 -2.98 3.42
CA TYR A 99 8.23 -2.63 3.51
C TYR A 99 7.48 -2.90 2.20
N ALA A 100 8.14 -2.81 1.04
CA ALA A 100 7.58 -3.28 -0.23
C ALA A 100 7.32 -4.79 -0.20
N ILE A 101 8.29 -5.58 0.26
CA ILE A 101 8.13 -7.04 0.42
C ILE A 101 7.03 -7.36 1.43
N ALA A 102 7.02 -6.67 2.57
CA ALA A 102 5.99 -6.87 3.59
C ALA A 102 4.59 -6.53 3.06
N GLY A 103 4.47 -5.49 2.23
CA GLY A 103 3.23 -5.12 1.55
C GLY A 103 2.75 -6.20 0.60
N ALA A 104 3.63 -6.71 -0.26
CA ALA A 104 3.29 -7.80 -1.17
C ALA A 104 2.87 -9.07 -0.41
N VAL A 105 3.57 -9.44 0.66
CA VAL A 105 3.22 -10.61 1.48
C VAL A 105 1.88 -10.41 2.19
N LEU A 106 1.64 -9.23 2.76
CA LEU A 106 0.37 -8.91 3.40
C LEU A 106 -0.77 -8.99 2.40
N SER A 107 -0.63 -8.33 1.25
CA SER A 107 -1.66 -8.35 0.21
C SER A 107 -1.88 -9.76 -0.34
N PHE A 108 -0.84 -10.56 -0.51
CA PHE A 108 -1.01 -11.96 -0.91
C PHE A 108 -1.94 -12.72 0.06
N VAL A 109 -1.67 -12.62 1.37
CA VAL A 109 -2.49 -13.30 2.39
C VAL A 109 -3.93 -12.76 2.40
N VAL A 110 -4.08 -11.44 2.36
CA VAL A 110 -5.40 -10.79 2.38
C VAL A 110 -6.17 -11.13 1.12
N THR A 111 -5.62 -10.88 -0.07
CA THR A 111 -6.31 -11.10 -1.35
C THR A 111 -6.70 -12.57 -1.55
N VAL A 112 -5.83 -13.53 -1.21
CA VAL A 112 -6.18 -14.95 -1.28
C VAL A 112 -7.33 -15.29 -0.32
N ALA A 113 -7.31 -14.76 0.91
CA ALA A 113 -8.39 -14.95 1.85
C ALA A 113 -9.73 -14.36 1.35
N LEU A 114 -9.68 -13.17 0.73
CA LEU A 114 -10.85 -12.52 0.12
C LEU A 114 -11.41 -13.33 -1.03
N MET A 115 -10.56 -13.81 -1.93
CA MET A 115 -10.96 -14.64 -3.08
C MET A 115 -11.62 -15.92 -2.62
N VAL A 116 -11.05 -16.61 -1.63
CA VAL A 116 -11.64 -17.85 -1.10
C VAL A 116 -12.98 -17.57 -0.41
N ALA A 117 -13.02 -16.62 0.52
CA ALA A 117 -14.25 -16.33 1.26
C ALA A 117 -15.33 -15.73 0.35
N GLY A 118 -14.99 -14.77 -0.51
CA GLY A 118 -15.92 -14.13 -1.44
C GLY A 118 -16.50 -15.09 -2.45
N THR A 119 -15.68 -15.94 -3.07
CA THR A 119 -16.15 -16.94 -4.03
C THR A 119 -17.11 -17.96 -3.38
N ILE A 120 -16.84 -18.41 -2.15
CA ILE A 120 -17.73 -19.30 -1.42
C ILE A 120 -19.10 -18.64 -1.17
N VAL A 121 -19.10 -17.37 -0.74
CA VAL A 121 -20.35 -16.64 -0.45
C VAL A 121 -21.13 -16.34 -1.74
N LEU A 122 -20.45 -15.91 -2.81
CA LEU A 122 -21.09 -15.64 -4.11
C LEU A 122 -21.69 -16.91 -4.71
N ALA A 123 -20.95 -18.03 -4.71
CA ALA A 123 -21.45 -19.31 -5.21
C ALA A 123 -22.67 -19.82 -4.40
N ALA A 124 -22.67 -19.65 -3.08
CA ALA A 124 -23.80 -20.00 -2.21
C ALA A 124 -25.06 -19.13 -2.46
N ARG A 125 -24.87 -18.02 -3.19
CA ARG A 125 -25.94 -17.07 -3.54
C ARG A 125 -26.32 -17.10 -5.02
N ASP A 126 -25.84 -18.08 -5.78
CA ASP A 126 -26.03 -18.18 -7.23
C ASP A 126 -25.58 -16.90 -7.99
N GLN A 127 -24.55 -16.20 -7.47
CA GLN A 127 -23.94 -15.04 -8.10
C GLN A 127 -22.74 -15.47 -8.96
N PRO A 128 -22.37 -14.69 -9.98
CA PRO A 128 -21.21 -14.99 -10.83
C PRO A 128 -19.92 -15.07 -10.01
N THR A 129 -19.00 -15.92 -10.45
CA THR A 129 -17.66 -16.07 -9.89
C THR A 129 -16.63 -15.91 -11.00
N LEU A 130 -15.46 -15.35 -10.67
CA LEU A 130 -14.39 -15.13 -11.63
C LEU A 130 -13.61 -16.40 -11.95
N GLY A 131 -13.06 -16.45 -13.16
CA GLY A 131 -12.14 -17.49 -13.58
C GLY A 131 -10.78 -17.40 -12.91
N VAL A 132 -9.99 -18.47 -12.98
CA VAL A 132 -8.63 -18.52 -12.36
C VAL A 132 -7.70 -17.48 -12.98
N VAL A 133 -7.86 -17.16 -14.25
CA VAL A 133 -7.04 -16.17 -14.95
C VAL A 133 -7.32 -14.76 -14.40
N ASP A 134 -8.58 -14.41 -14.22
CA ASP A 134 -9.00 -13.10 -13.70
C ASP A 134 -8.57 -12.94 -12.23
N LEU A 135 -8.73 -14.01 -11.44
CA LEU A 135 -8.24 -14.02 -10.06
C LEU A 135 -6.70 -13.84 -9.98
N ALA A 136 -5.95 -14.46 -10.88
CA ALA A 136 -4.50 -14.28 -10.93
C ALA A 136 -4.12 -12.85 -11.36
N ASP A 137 -4.89 -12.23 -12.27
CA ASP A 137 -4.70 -10.86 -12.69
C ASP A 137 -4.95 -9.88 -11.53
N ILE A 138 -6.05 -10.03 -10.79
CA ILE A 138 -6.33 -9.24 -9.59
C ILE A 138 -5.22 -9.42 -8.54
N LEU A 139 -4.78 -10.65 -8.31
CA LEU A 139 -3.76 -10.94 -7.31
C LEU A 139 -2.46 -10.15 -7.56
N TRP A 140 -1.89 -10.22 -8.77
CA TRP A 140 -0.64 -9.51 -9.03
C TRP A 140 -0.80 -7.98 -8.94
N ARG A 141 -1.95 -7.43 -9.33
CA ARG A 141 -2.27 -6.00 -9.25
C ARG A 141 -2.33 -5.52 -7.80
N ASN A 142 -3.03 -6.26 -6.94
CA ASN A 142 -3.09 -5.98 -5.50
C ASN A 142 -1.70 -6.07 -4.86
N LEU A 143 -0.90 -7.10 -5.19
CA LEU A 143 0.46 -7.25 -4.70
C LEU A 143 1.36 -6.08 -5.11
N ALA A 144 1.31 -5.67 -6.37
CA ALA A 144 2.10 -4.56 -6.89
C ALA A 144 1.74 -3.25 -6.19
N THR A 145 0.43 -3.00 -6.01
CA THR A 145 -0.08 -1.81 -5.34
C THR A 145 0.28 -1.78 -3.86
N ALA A 146 0.16 -2.89 -3.14
CA ALA A 146 0.56 -2.97 -1.74
C ALA A 146 2.08 -2.84 -1.54
N ALA A 147 2.89 -3.43 -2.43
CA ALA A 147 4.33 -3.23 -2.42
C ALA A 147 4.71 -1.75 -2.62
N TYR A 148 4.05 -1.09 -3.55
CA TYR A 148 4.20 0.35 -3.76
C TYR A 148 3.85 1.15 -2.50
N PHE A 149 2.71 0.91 -1.88
CA PHE A 149 2.30 1.62 -0.67
C PHE A 149 3.24 1.40 0.51
N GLY A 150 3.81 0.20 0.63
CA GLY A 150 4.86 -0.07 1.62
C GLY A 150 6.10 0.80 1.42
N ALA A 151 6.58 0.90 0.19
CA ALA A 151 7.70 1.76 -0.20
C ALA A 151 7.39 3.26 0.00
N LEU A 152 6.22 3.70 -0.46
CA LEU A 152 5.76 5.09 -0.33
C LEU A 152 5.67 5.51 1.13
N GLY A 153 5.11 4.65 2.00
CA GLY A 153 4.99 4.92 3.42
C GLY A 153 6.34 5.18 4.10
N VAL A 154 7.36 4.41 3.77
CA VAL A 154 8.73 4.64 4.26
C VAL A 154 9.28 5.98 3.78
N CYS A 155 9.10 6.32 2.51
CA CYS A 155 9.54 7.61 1.96
C CYS A 155 8.86 8.79 2.67
N VAL A 156 7.53 8.73 2.84
CA VAL A 156 6.77 9.76 3.56
C VAL A 156 7.23 9.86 5.02
N GLY A 157 7.40 8.73 5.71
CA GLY A 157 7.90 8.70 7.08
C GLY A 157 9.29 9.31 7.25
N ALA A 158 10.19 9.09 6.26
CA ALA A 158 11.53 9.66 6.25
C ALA A 158 11.53 11.18 6.03
N LEU A 159 10.63 11.68 5.17
CA LEU A 159 10.51 13.11 4.86
C LEU A 159 9.89 13.89 6.03
N VAL A 160 8.79 13.37 6.58
CA VAL A 160 8.00 14.09 7.59
C VAL A 160 8.59 13.94 9.00
N ARG A 161 9.26 12.82 9.30
CA ARG A 161 9.89 12.50 10.60
C ARG A 161 8.95 12.57 11.82
N ASN A 162 7.69 12.84 11.60
CA ASN A 162 6.65 12.87 12.60
C ASN A 162 5.57 11.87 12.21
N GLN A 163 5.38 10.86 13.05
CA GLN A 163 4.46 9.76 12.79
C GLN A 163 3.02 10.25 12.61
N VAL A 164 2.56 11.17 13.48
CA VAL A 164 1.18 11.66 13.44
C VAL A 164 0.94 12.51 12.18
N ILE A 165 1.84 13.44 11.92
CA ILE A 165 1.75 14.31 10.73
C ILE A 165 1.84 13.48 9.45
N GLY A 166 2.72 12.48 9.40
CA GLY A 166 2.87 11.60 8.23
C GLY A 166 1.60 10.79 7.95
N ILE A 167 1.00 10.19 8.99
CA ILE A 167 -0.23 9.41 8.87
C ILE A 167 -1.41 10.31 8.48
N VAL A 168 -1.65 11.36 9.27
CA VAL A 168 -2.79 12.26 9.03
C VAL A 168 -2.66 12.98 7.69
N GLY A 169 -1.45 13.45 7.37
CA GLY A 169 -1.19 14.13 6.08
C GLY A 169 -1.46 13.21 4.89
N LEU A 170 -1.04 11.96 4.96
CA LEU A 170 -1.26 10.99 3.88
C LEU A 170 -2.74 10.60 3.75
N LEU A 171 -3.45 10.43 4.87
CA LEU A 171 -4.89 10.16 4.87
C LEU A 171 -5.68 11.35 4.33
N VAL A 172 -5.39 12.57 4.79
CA VAL A 172 -6.04 13.79 4.28
C VAL A 172 -5.75 13.98 2.80
N PHE A 173 -4.52 13.73 2.37
CA PHE A 173 -4.16 13.82 0.96
C PHE A 173 -4.97 12.83 0.11
N GLY A 174 -5.01 11.55 0.48
CA GLY A 174 -5.72 10.52 -0.28
C GLY A 174 -7.24 10.61 -0.20
N LEU A 175 -7.81 10.99 0.96
CA LEU A 175 -9.26 11.00 1.15
C LEU A 175 -9.93 12.34 0.83
N ALA A 176 -9.20 13.43 0.82
CA ALA A 176 -9.77 14.75 0.58
C ALA A 176 -9.13 15.48 -0.60
N VAL A 177 -7.78 15.53 -0.67
CA VAL A 177 -7.09 16.32 -1.70
C VAL A 177 -7.18 15.64 -3.06
N GLU A 178 -6.86 14.34 -3.16
CA GLU A 178 -6.92 13.63 -4.44
C GLU A 178 -8.33 13.58 -5.03
N PRO A 179 -9.40 13.21 -4.29
CA PRO A 179 -10.76 13.26 -4.83
C PRO A 179 -11.19 14.66 -5.29
N ALA A 180 -10.76 15.71 -4.57
CA ALA A 180 -11.02 17.08 -5.01
C ALA A 180 -10.29 17.43 -6.32
N LEU A 181 -9.07 16.94 -6.50
CA LEU A 181 -8.32 17.10 -7.75
C LEU A 181 -8.95 16.30 -8.90
N PHE A 182 -9.47 15.09 -8.65
CA PHE A 182 -10.24 14.33 -9.64
C PHE A 182 -11.48 15.10 -10.11
N ALA A 183 -12.19 15.77 -9.19
CA ALA A 183 -13.35 16.58 -9.53
C ALA A 183 -13.03 17.85 -10.36
N LEU A 184 -11.77 18.32 -10.29
CA LEU A 184 -11.32 19.53 -10.99
C LEU A 184 -10.65 19.24 -12.33
N THR A 185 -9.83 18.20 -12.43
CA THR A 185 -9.02 17.91 -13.61
C THR A 185 -8.66 16.43 -13.75
N ASP A 186 -9.32 15.72 -14.65
CA ASP A 186 -9.03 14.30 -14.91
C ASP A 186 -7.62 14.06 -15.44
N ASN A 187 -7.08 14.99 -16.23
CA ASN A 187 -5.77 14.83 -16.88
C ASN A 187 -4.59 14.76 -15.90
N VAL A 188 -4.67 15.42 -14.76
CA VAL A 188 -3.61 15.42 -13.73
C VAL A 188 -3.86 14.36 -12.67
N ALA A 189 -5.12 14.16 -12.33
CA ALA A 189 -5.55 13.27 -11.24
C ALA A 189 -5.09 11.81 -11.43
N LYS A 190 -5.04 11.31 -12.66
CA LYS A 190 -4.55 9.96 -13.00
C LYS A 190 -3.09 9.69 -12.64
N PHE A 191 -2.28 10.73 -12.41
CA PHE A 191 -0.86 10.61 -12.01
C PHE A 191 -0.65 10.70 -10.50
N LEU A 192 -1.69 10.90 -9.72
CA LEU A 192 -1.59 11.08 -8.27
C LEU A 192 -1.13 9.80 -7.55
N PRO A 193 -0.38 9.95 -6.43
CA PRO A 193 0.31 8.83 -5.81
C PRO A 193 -0.57 7.91 -4.96
N VAL A 194 -1.72 8.36 -4.45
CA VAL A 194 -2.51 7.53 -3.52
C VAL A 194 -3.68 6.84 -4.21
N SER A 195 -4.45 7.55 -5.02
CA SER A 195 -5.58 6.95 -5.75
C SER A 195 -5.42 6.98 -7.27
N GLY A 196 -4.69 7.93 -7.85
CA GLY A 196 -4.58 8.05 -9.31
C GLY A 196 -3.94 6.85 -9.98
N ALA A 197 -2.63 6.71 -9.86
CA ALA A 197 -1.89 5.62 -10.47
C ALA A 197 -2.19 4.24 -9.83
N PRO A 198 -2.35 4.10 -8.49
CA PRO A 198 -2.75 2.83 -7.88
C PRO A 198 -4.08 2.28 -8.40
N ASN A 199 -5.14 3.10 -8.48
CA ASN A 199 -6.44 2.68 -9.00
C ASN A 199 -6.39 2.29 -10.47
N ALA A 200 -5.51 2.92 -11.27
CA ALA A 200 -5.31 2.52 -12.66
C ALA A 200 -4.61 1.14 -12.78
N VAL A 201 -3.78 0.74 -11.81
CA VAL A 201 -3.22 -0.62 -11.76
C VAL A 201 -4.28 -1.62 -11.36
N THR A 202 -5.06 -1.36 -10.32
CA THR A 202 -6.12 -2.27 -9.85
C THR A 202 -7.35 -2.27 -10.75
N GLN A 203 -7.46 -1.30 -11.68
CA GLN A 203 -8.64 -1.10 -12.54
C GLN A 203 -9.94 -0.89 -11.75
N THR A 204 -9.83 -0.37 -10.55
CA THR A 204 -11.00 -0.04 -9.74
C THR A 204 -11.76 1.10 -10.41
N SER A 205 -13.04 0.93 -10.64
CA SER A 205 -13.91 1.90 -11.31
C SER A 205 -14.24 3.07 -10.39
N PHE A 206 -13.42 4.10 -10.40
CA PHE A 206 -13.77 5.40 -9.82
C PHE A 206 -14.14 6.39 -10.95
N GLY A 207 -15.36 6.25 -11.49
CA GLY A 207 -15.90 7.15 -12.50
C GLY A 207 -15.46 6.85 -13.95
N ASP A 208 -16.10 7.51 -14.92
CA ASP A 208 -15.91 7.34 -16.37
C ASP A 208 -14.61 7.92 -16.94
N ASN A 209 -13.61 8.19 -16.10
CA ASN A 209 -12.44 8.95 -16.48
C ASN A 209 -11.35 8.06 -17.09
N ALA A 210 -10.68 8.60 -18.11
CA ALA A 210 -9.60 7.93 -18.84
C ALA A 210 -8.48 7.48 -17.89
N HIS A 211 -8.46 6.18 -17.58
CA HIS A 211 -7.40 5.58 -16.78
C HIS A 211 -6.11 5.43 -17.59
N LEU A 212 -4.97 5.50 -16.87
CA LEU A 212 -3.70 5.08 -17.43
C LEU A 212 -3.74 3.57 -17.73
N SER A 213 -3.04 3.14 -18.78
CA SER A 213 -2.80 1.71 -18.94
C SER A 213 -2.03 1.19 -17.72
N PRO A 214 -2.23 -0.07 -17.27
CA PRO A 214 -1.58 -0.62 -16.08
C PRO A 214 -0.04 -0.47 -16.11
N GLY A 215 0.57 -0.63 -17.28
CA GLY A 215 2.02 -0.44 -17.46
C GLY A 215 2.46 1.01 -17.26
N ALA A 216 1.71 1.99 -17.77
CA ALA A 216 1.99 3.41 -17.55
C ALA A 216 1.78 3.80 -16.08
N ALA A 217 0.76 3.26 -15.44
CA ALA A 217 0.49 3.48 -14.02
C ALA A 217 1.61 2.93 -13.13
N LEU A 218 2.13 1.72 -13.41
CA LEU A 218 3.32 1.18 -12.74
C LEU A 218 4.54 2.08 -12.90
N ALA A 219 4.78 2.63 -14.10
CA ALA A 219 5.89 3.56 -14.32
C ALA A 219 5.73 4.84 -13.48
N VAL A 220 4.51 5.38 -13.37
CA VAL A 220 4.21 6.54 -12.51
C VAL A 220 4.44 6.20 -11.02
N MET A 221 3.98 5.03 -10.56
CA MET A 221 4.20 4.57 -9.18
C MET A 221 5.70 4.44 -8.87
N LEU A 222 6.48 3.86 -9.78
CA LEU A 222 7.95 3.79 -9.63
C LEU A 222 8.59 5.18 -9.64
N GLY A 223 8.08 6.10 -10.45
CA GLY A 223 8.50 7.51 -10.45
C GLY A 223 8.29 8.18 -9.08
N TRP A 224 7.13 7.97 -8.45
CA TRP A 224 6.84 8.48 -7.11
C TRP A 224 7.75 7.88 -6.03
N ILE A 225 8.02 6.56 -6.10
CA ILE A 225 9.00 5.93 -5.19
C ILE A 225 10.38 6.55 -5.42
N GLY A 226 10.81 6.70 -6.68
CA GLY A 226 12.10 7.30 -7.01
C GLY A 226 12.25 8.72 -6.48
N LEU A 227 11.25 9.57 -6.70
CA LEU A 227 11.21 10.95 -6.17
C LEU A 227 11.23 10.96 -4.63
N GLY A 228 10.37 10.14 -4.00
CA GLY A 228 10.33 10.01 -2.55
C GLY A 228 11.65 9.51 -1.97
N PHE A 229 12.29 8.53 -2.61
CA PHE A 229 13.56 7.97 -2.20
C PHE A 229 14.70 9.02 -2.28
N VAL A 230 14.81 9.73 -3.41
CA VAL A 230 15.82 10.79 -3.58
C VAL A 230 15.60 11.91 -2.57
N ALA A 231 14.38 12.41 -2.43
CA ALA A 231 14.07 13.48 -1.49
C ALA A 231 14.35 13.06 -0.04
N SER A 232 14.01 11.81 0.33
CA SER A 232 14.27 11.25 1.65
C SER A 232 15.77 11.06 1.89
N GLY A 233 16.52 10.57 0.90
CA GLY A 233 17.96 10.38 0.97
C GLY A 233 18.70 11.70 1.22
N VAL A 234 18.41 12.73 0.41
CA VAL A 234 18.98 14.08 0.58
C VAL A 234 18.65 14.67 1.95
N THR A 235 17.41 14.43 2.43
CA THR A 235 16.98 14.92 3.75
C THR A 235 17.70 14.21 4.89
N LEU A 236 17.97 12.91 4.75
CA LEU A 236 18.72 12.13 5.73
C LEU A 236 20.21 12.49 5.77
N GLU A 237 20.82 12.84 4.63
CA GLU A 237 22.22 13.22 4.57
C GLU A 237 22.50 14.63 5.11
N ARG A 238 21.61 15.60 4.77
CA ARG A 238 21.81 17.01 5.07
C ARG A 238 21.41 17.45 6.48
N ARG A 239 20.61 16.66 7.18
CA ARG A 239 20.13 17.04 8.52
C ARG A 239 20.80 16.21 9.59
N ASP A 240 21.16 16.89 10.69
CA ASP A 240 21.70 16.25 11.87
C ASP A 240 20.66 15.29 12.49
N LEU A 241 21.17 14.22 13.11
CA LEU A 241 20.38 13.15 13.72
C LEU A 241 19.99 13.45 15.20
N VAL A 242 20.04 14.75 15.59
CA VAL A 242 19.77 15.20 16.95
C VAL A 242 18.28 15.52 17.11
#